data_4333c8aa598dfc3306684d6741fb8fbd
#
_entry.id   4333c8aa598dfc3306684d6741fb8fbd
#
_cell.length_a   1.000
_cell.length_b   1.000
_cell.length_c   1.000
_cell.angle_alpha   90.00
_cell.angle_beta   90.00
_cell.angle_gamma   90.00
#
_symmetry.space_group_name_H-M   'P 1'
#
loop_
_entity.id
_entity.type
_entity.pdbx_description
1 polymer ?
#
loop_
_entity_poly.entity_id
_entity_poly.type
_entity_poly.pdbx_seq_one_letter_code
_entity_poly.pdbx_strand_id
1 'polypeptide(L)'
;MRKLNNSATLTIMVASLILFVSTTVLSQARYPSGLLNQKGNFTSGAANAIGQPFRGLATSDGIIEGLFPIKETGVSSRPVREAAERFLATLNTAELSRSHFAINDPEWRHWSNVDVGIFPRWGISLEEMSGDQKVAAWALLEEALSAEGVEQTRSIMRTEQRLFELNGDSIRYGEEKYYLTIMGIPSEADPWGFQLDGHHLVINYFVLGDQVVMTPAFWGGEPVVTEYGRYAGNIILQEEQNLGLELIQSMNNSQLAKVVLSPDKVRNNQIAAANQDNLTLDYQGLAGSEMDSSQKLKLLKVIRSYVGALREPHAEITMDEIGQHIDDTYFAWVGSDVDDAVFYYRIQSPVILVEFDHQGPVGTLQKNAPGVPTRDHIHTVVRTPNGNDYGRDLLAQHLAAEH
;
A
#
# COMPACT_ATOMS: atom_id res chain seq x y z
N MET A 1 -32.38 25.20 -49.95
CA MET A 1 -31.36 24.22 -50.30
C MET A 1 -29.98 24.79 -50.03
N ARG A 2 -29.34 24.41 -48.94
CA ARG A 2 -27.92 24.64 -48.70
C ARG A 2 -27.39 23.42 -47.95
N LYS A 3 -26.50 22.69 -48.62
CA LYS A 3 -25.71 21.59 -48.07
C LYS A 3 -24.66 22.19 -47.14
N LEU A 4 -24.60 21.76 -45.90
CA LEU A 4 -23.51 22.03 -44.98
C LEU A 4 -22.58 20.83 -44.95
N ASN A 5 -21.30 21.09 -45.19
CA ASN A 5 -20.22 20.12 -45.25
C ASN A 5 -19.84 19.62 -43.84
N ASN A 6 -19.91 18.30 -43.64
CA ASN A 6 -19.28 17.60 -42.52
C ASN A 6 -17.85 17.20 -42.94
N SER A 7 -16.85 18.01 -42.61
CA SER A 7 -15.43 17.64 -42.81
C SER A 7 -14.47 18.08 -41.73
N ALA A 8 -14.96 18.57 -40.57
CA ALA A 8 -14.08 19.06 -39.51
C ALA A 8 -13.83 18.09 -38.34
N THR A 9 -14.61 17.01 -38.22
CA THR A 9 -14.57 16.13 -37.05
C THR A 9 -13.63 14.93 -37.16
N LEU A 10 -13.13 14.63 -38.37
CA LEU A 10 -12.31 13.42 -38.60
C LEU A 10 -10.79 13.66 -38.38
N THR A 11 -10.33 14.91 -38.45
CA THR A 11 -8.89 15.23 -38.40
C THR A 11 -8.35 15.26 -36.96
N ILE A 12 -9.18 15.51 -35.96
CA ILE A 12 -8.74 15.59 -34.53
C ILE A 12 -8.55 14.21 -33.89
N MET A 13 -9.35 13.20 -34.31
CA MET A 13 -9.20 11.83 -33.76
C MET A 13 -7.95 11.12 -34.28
N VAL A 14 -7.46 11.43 -35.47
CA VAL A 14 -6.25 10.78 -36.03
C VAL A 14 -4.96 11.33 -35.37
N ALA A 15 -4.94 12.61 -35.01
CA ALA A 15 -3.77 13.22 -34.33
C ALA A 15 -3.56 12.70 -32.91
N SER A 16 -4.64 12.45 -32.15
CA SER A 16 -4.57 11.91 -30.79
C SER A 16 -4.10 10.45 -30.76
N LEU A 17 -4.48 9.64 -31.76
CA LEU A 17 -4.06 8.24 -31.85
C LEU A 17 -2.58 8.09 -32.22
N ILE A 18 -2.05 9.00 -33.05
CA ILE A 18 -0.64 8.99 -33.47
C ILE A 18 0.29 9.43 -32.31
N LEU A 19 -0.14 10.35 -31.43
CA LEU A 19 0.67 10.77 -30.29
C LEU A 19 0.76 9.65 -29.23
N PHE A 20 -0.28 8.87 -29.01
CA PHE A 20 -0.28 7.74 -28.06
C PHE A 20 0.62 6.59 -28.51
N VAL A 21 0.67 6.30 -29.81
CA VAL A 21 1.53 5.24 -30.37
C VAL A 21 3.02 5.65 -30.34
N SER A 22 3.33 6.94 -30.52
CA SER A 22 4.71 7.41 -30.52
C SER A 22 5.36 7.46 -29.12
N THR A 23 4.59 7.75 -28.06
CA THR A 23 5.11 7.75 -26.70
C THR A 23 5.36 6.33 -26.16
N THR A 24 4.53 5.36 -26.51
CA THR A 24 4.74 3.95 -26.16
C THR A 24 5.95 3.34 -26.86
N VAL A 25 6.21 3.68 -28.11
CA VAL A 25 7.37 3.15 -28.86
C VAL A 25 8.70 3.75 -28.37
N LEU A 26 8.72 5.01 -27.94
CA LEU A 26 9.95 5.65 -27.43
C LEU A 26 10.34 5.18 -26.02
N SER A 27 9.37 4.75 -25.19
CA SER A 27 9.65 4.17 -23.88
C SER A 27 10.19 2.74 -23.97
N GLN A 28 9.73 1.95 -24.94
CA GLN A 28 10.15 0.56 -25.14
C GLN A 28 11.64 0.42 -25.54
N ALA A 29 12.23 1.41 -26.18
CA ALA A 29 13.62 1.36 -26.64
C ALA A 29 14.66 1.49 -25.49
N ARG A 30 14.24 1.80 -24.27
CA ARG A 30 15.13 2.02 -23.10
C ARG A 30 15.31 0.81 -22.20
N TYR A 31 14.47 -0.24 -22.32
CA TYR A 31 14.48 -1.36 -21.39
C TYR A 31 15.02 -2.65 -22.02
N PRO A 32 15.82 -3.47 -21.29
CA PRO A 32 16.16 -4.81 -21.71
C PRO A 32 14.92 -5.68 -21.99
N SER A 33 15.00 -6.59 -22.95
CA SER A 33 13.87 -7.41 -23.40
C SER A 33 13.19 -8.20 -22.27
N GLY A 34 13.98 -8.74 -21.32
CA GLY A 34 13.46 -9.45 -20.16
C GLY A 34 12.63 -8.55 -19.23
N LEU A 35 13.07 -7.32 -19.02
CA LEU A 35 12.37 -6.32 -18.22
C LEU A 35 11.07 -5.85 -18.90
N LEU A 36 11.08 -5.72 -20.25
CA LEU A 36 9.87 -5.41 -21.02
C LEU A 36 8.82 -6.50 -20.91
N ASN A 37 9.21 -7.77 -20.91
CA ASN A 37 8.26 -8.88 -20.72
C ASN A 37 7.66 -8.87 -19.32
N GLN A 38 8.46 -8.65 -18.27
CA GLN A 38 7.96 -8.50 -16.91
C GLN A 38 7.01 -7.30 -16.80
N LYS A 39 7.40 -6.14 -17.34
CA LYS A 39 6.56 -4.95 -17.38
C LYS A 39 5.21 -5.23 -18.06
N GLY A 40 5.21 -5.94 -19.20
CA GLY A 40 3.98 -6.35 -19.90
C GLY A 40 3.07 -7.20 -19.03
N ASN A 41 3.60 -8.17 -18.30
CA ASN A 41 2.84 -9.07 -17.43
C ASN A 41 2.22 -8.30 -16.24
N PHE A 42 3.00 -7.48 -15.54
CA PHE A 42 2.50 -6.68 -14.41
C PHE A 42 1.45 -5.66 -14.85
N THR A 43 1.69 -4.95 -15.95
CA THR A 43 0.72 -3.97 -16.51
C THR A 43 -0.59 -4.66 -16.92
N SER A 44 -0.52 -5.83 -17.55
CA SER A 44 -1.72 -6.60 -17.93
C SER A 44 -2.47 -7.12 -16.71
N GLY A 45 -1.76 -7.58 -15.69
CA GLY A 45 -2.34 -8.01 -14.41
C GLY A 45 -3.11 -6.88 -13.73
N ALA A 46 -2.50 -5.70 -13.62
CA ALA A 46 -3.14 -4.52 -13.06
C ALA A 46 -4.37 -4.09 -13.88
N ALA A 47 -4.25 -4.00 -15.21
CA ALA A 47 -5.37 -3.64 -16.07
C ALA A 47 -6.56 -4.61 -15.94
N ASN A 48 -6.30 -5.91 -15.85
CA ASN A 48 -7.33 -6.92 -15.64
C ASN A 48 -8.02 -6.77 -14.27
N ALA A 49 -7.25 -6.53 -13.21
CA ALA A 49 -7.80 -6.34 -11.86
C ALA A 49 -8.64 -5.06 -11.77
N ILE A 50 -8.13 -3.94 -12.29
CA ILE A 50 -8.83 -2.64 -12.31
C ILE A 50 -10.10 -2.70 -13.18
N GLY A 51 -10.08 -3.47 -14.27
CA GLY A 51 -11.25 -3.68 -15.14
C GLY A 51 -12.41 -4.42 -14.48
N GLN A 52 -12.20 -5.09 -13.34
CA GLN A 52 -13.26 -5.69 -12.55
C GLN A 52 -13.89 -4.66 -11.60
N PRO A 53 -15.22 -4.66 -11.42
CA PRO A 53 -15.84 -3.85 -10.37
C PRO A 53 -15.18 -4.09 -9.01
N PHE A 54 -14.95 -3.02 -8.26
CA PHE A 54 -14.44 -3.14 -6.89
C PHE A 54 -15.52 -3.76 -6.00
N ARG A 55 -15.14 -4.75 -5.19
CA ARG A 55 -15.97 -5.39 -4.18
C ARG A 55 -15.34 -5.31 -2.78
N GLY A 56 -14.02 -5.29 -2.72
CA GLY A 56 -13.25 -5.41 -1.49
C GLY A 56 -12.92 -6.87 -1.13
N LEU A 57 -12.05 -7.03 -0.16
CA LEU A 57 -11.75 -8.32 0.46
C LEU A 57 -12.94 -8.77 1.31
N ALA A 58 -13.31 -10.05 1.20
CA ALA A 58 -14.38 -10.64 1.97
C ALA A 58 -14.11 -12.13 2.26
N THR A 59 -14.83 -12.71 3.19
CA THR A 59 -14.89 -14.16 3.36
C THR A 59 -15.83 -14.78 2.32
N SER A 60 -15.93 -16.12 2.28
CA SER A 60 -16.90 -16.84 1.46
C SER A 60 -18.36 -16.53 1.84
N ASP A 61 -18.61 -16.04 3.07
CA ASP A 61 -19.95 -15.60 3.52
C ASP A 61 -20.36 -14.23 2.92
N GLY A 62 -19.43 -13.54 2.24
CA GLY A 62 -19.68 -12.27 1.54
C GLY A 62 -19.23 -11.05 2.34
N ILE A 63 -19.72 -9.87 1.93
CA ILE A 63 -19.44 -8.58 2.57
C ILE A 63 -20.35 -8.41 3.79
N ILE A 64 -19.78 -7.96 4.89
CA ILE A 64 -20.50 -7.53 6.09
C ILE A 64 -20.76 -6.04 5.96
N GLU A 65 -22.02 -5.65 5.85
CA GLU A 65 -22.43 -4.24 5.71
C GLU A 65 -22.49 -3.52 7.07
N GLY A 66 -22.36 -2.20 7.05
CA GLY A 66 -22.54 -1.33 8.22
C GLY A 66 -21.39 -1.33 9.22
N LEU A 67 -20.23 -1.88 8.87
CA LEU A 67 -19.03 -1.86 9.72
C LEU A 67 -18.41 -0.46 9.83
N PHE A 68 -18.54 0.37 8.80
CA PHE A 68 -17.85 1.66 8.65
C PHE A 68 -18.87 2.81 8.48
N PRO A 69 -19.64 3.17 9.52
CA PRO A 69 -20.61 4.27 9.39
C PRO A 69 -19.90 5.62 9.21
N ILE A 70 -20.48 6.51 8.41
CA ILE A 70 -20.07 7.92 8.41
C ILE A 70 -20.37 8.52 9.80
N LYS A 71 -19.37 9.09 10.44
CA LYS A 71 -19.46 9.66 11.79
C LYS A 71 -18.49 10.82 11.97
N GLU A 72 -18.78 11.72 12.88
CA GLU A 72 -17.78 12.68 13.36
C GLU A 72 -16.82 11.99 14.33
N THR A 73 -15.53 12.12 14.10
CA THR A 73 -14.46 11.57 14.95
C THR A 73 -13.96 12.59 15.98
N GLY A 74 -14.17 13.88 15.70
CA GLY A 74 -13.63 14.98 16.48
C GLY A 74 -12.13 15.23 16.27
N VAL A 75 -11.50 14.52 15.35
CA VAL A 75 -10.08 14.68 14.99
C VAL A 75 -9.97 15.41 13.67
N SER A 76 -9.43 16.64 13.70
CA SER A 76 -9.40 17.48 12.51
C SER A 76 -8.50 16.95 11.40
N SER A 77 -9.04 16.78 10.18
CA SER A 77 -8.31 16.50 8.94
C SER A 77 -7.76 17.79 8.28
N ARG A 78 -8.03 18.99 8.84
CA ARG A 78 -7.61 20.28 8.26
C ARG A 78 -6.10 20.38 7.98
N PRO A 79 -5.17 19.93 8.85
CA PRO A 79 -3.74 20.05 8.58
C PRO A 79 -3.31 19.31 7.31
N VAL A 80 -3.78 18.07 7.13
CA VAL A 80 -3.46 17.26 5.94
C VAL A 80 -4.12 17.85 4.68
N ARG A 81 -5.36 18.39 4.79
CA ARG A 81 -6.05 19.07 3.70
C ARG A 81 -5.26 20.29 3.22
N GLU A 82 -4.89 21.20 4.13
CA GLU A 82 -4.11 22.39 3.80
C GLU A 82 -2.74 22.05 3.22
N ALA A 83 -2.11 20.96 3.65
CA ALA A 83 -0.85 20.48 3.08
C ALA A 83 -1.05 19.96 1.64
N ALA A 84 -2.13 19.23 1.36
CA ALA A 84 -2.48 18.77 0.01
C ALA A 84 -2.78 19.95 -0.93
N GLU A 85 -3.51 20.97 -0.47
CA GLU A 85 -3.77 22.21 -1.22
C GLU A 85 -2.45 22.91 -1.57
N ARG A 86 -1.52 23.03 -0.62
CA ARG A 86 -0.19 23.61 -0.85
C ARG A 86 0.61 22.81 -1.86
N PHE A 87 0.60 21.49 -1.78
CA PHE A 87 1.27 20.63 -2.75
C PHE A 87 0.72 20.86 -4.17
N LEU A 88 -0.60 20.77 -4.35
CA LEU A 88 -1.25 21.02 -5.65
C LEU A 88 -0.91 22.41 -6.22
N ALA A 89 -0.81 23.43 -5.38
CA ALA A 89 -0.47 24.79 -5.80
C ALA A 89 0.98 24.94 -6.34
N THR A 90 1.87 23.97 -6.07
CA THR A 90 3.23 23.95 -6.62
C THR A 90 3.32 23.35 -8.02
N LEU A 91 2.28 22.62 -8.45
CA LEU A 91 2.29 21.85 -9.69
C LEU A 91 1.91 22.75 -10.89
N ASN A 92 2.62 22.58 -12.00
CA ASN A 92 2.22 23.16 -13.27
C ASN A 92 1.12 22.32 -13.97
N THR A 93 0.54 22.85 -15.06
CA THR A 93 -0.58 22.22 -15.77
C THR A 93 -0.26 20.79 -16.24
N ALA A 94 0.96 20.53 -16.70
CA ALA A 94 1.35 19.20 -17.17
C ALA A 94 1.52 18.20 -16.02
N GLU A 95 2.04 18.65 -14.89
CA GLU A 95 2.17 17.87 -13.66
C GLU A 95 0.79 17.58 -13.06
N LEU A 96 -0.09 18.59 -12.97
CA LEU A 96 -1.49 18.39 -12.52
C LEU A 96 -2.22 17.35 -13.37
N SER A 97 -2.06 17.37 -14.69
CA SER A 97 -2.77 16.44 -15.59
C SER A 97 -2.42 14.97 -15.38
N ARG A 98 -1.29 14.67 -14.73
CA ARG A 98 -0.83 13.30 -14.43
C ARG A 98 -0.79 12.94 -12.94
N SER A 99 -1.13 13.92 -12.07
CA SER A 99 -1.05 13.74 -10.62
C SER A 99 -2.35 14.04 -9.89
N HIS A 100 -3.37 14.57 -10.57
CA HIS A 100 -4.64 14.92 -9.96
C HIS A 100 -5.80 14.25 -10.70
N PHE A 101 -6.49 13.35 -10.02
CA PHE A 101 -7.54 12.49 -10.55
C PHE A 101 -8.88 12.74 -9.84
N ALA A 102 -9.97 12.27 -10.44
CA ALA A 102 -11.27 12.29 -9.76
C ALA A 102 -11.28 11.35 -8.54
N ILE A 103 -12.12 11.62 -7.55
CA ILE A 103 -12.21 10.80 -6.33
C ILE A 103 -12.55 9.33 -6.60
N ASN A 104 -13.35 9.07 -7.62
CA ASN A 104 -13.76 7.72 -8.02
C ASN A 104 -12.88 7.12 -9.13
N ASP A 105 -11.76 7.77 -9.48
CA ASP A 105 -10.85 7.29 -10.52
C ASP A 105 -10.29 5.91 -10.18
N PRO A 106 -10.17 5.00 -11.16
CA PRO A 106 -9.55 3.69 -10.97
C PRO A 106 -8.07 3.76 -10.61
N GLU A 107 -7.41 4.91 -10.73
CA GLU A 107 -6.01 5.13 -10.33
C GLU A 107 -5.75 4.75 -8.86
N TRP A 108 -6.72 4.88 -7.96
CA TRP A 108 -6.62 4.34 -6.59
C TRP A 108 -6.13 2.90 -6.54
N ARG A 109 -6.50 2.08 -7.52
CA ARG A 109 -6.21 0.64 -7.59
C ARG A 109 -4.98 0.33 -8.44
N HIS A 110 -4.40 1.35 -9.08
CA HIS A 110 -3.23 1.24 -9.93
C HIS A 110 -1.95 1.47 -9.13
N TRP A 111 -1.61 0.52 -8.27
CA TRP A 111 -0.39 0.52 -7.48
C TRP A 111 0.28 -0.86 -7.49
N SER A 112 1.56 -0.90 -7.16
CA SER A 112 2.30 -2.16 -7.01
C SER A 112 3.55 -1.98 -6.15
N ASN A 113 3.89 -3.02 -5.40
CA ASN A 113 5.11 -3.10 -4.59
C ASN A 113 6.38 -3.40 -5.38
N VAL A 114 6.31 -3.58 -6.72
CA VAL A 114 7.49 -3.83 -7.56
C VAL A 114 8.09 -2.53 -8.09
N ASP A 115 9.34 -2.56 -8.54
CA ASP A 115 10.08 -1.40 -9.02
C ASP A 115 9.49 -0.77 -10.30
N VAL A 116 9.81 0.51 -10.53
CA VAL A 116 9.29 1.30 -11.66
C VAL A 116 9.73 0.79 -13.03
N GLY A 117 10.81 0.02 -13.11
CA GLY A 117 11.23 -0.64 -14.34
C GLY A 117 10.23 -1.71 -14.80
N ILE A 118 9.50 -2.32 -13.86
CA ILE A 118 8.51 -3.38 -14.10
C ILE A 118 7.10 -2.81 -14.13
N PHE A 119 6.73 -1.94 -13.20
CA PHE A 119 5.39 -1.37 -13.08
C PHE A 119 5.42 0.14 -13.30
N PRO A 120 4.77 0.65 -14.38
CA PRO A 120 4.69 2.10 -14.63
C PRO A 120 3.72 2.76 -13.66
N ARG A 121 4.09 3.94 -13.15
CA ARG A 121 3.31 4.72 -12.21
C ARG A 121 2.87 6.05 -12.80
N TRP A 122 1.73 6.54 -12.33
CA TRP A 122 1.26 7.90 -12.56
C TRP A 122 1.72 8.81 -11.41
N GLY A 123 1.42 10.09 -11.51
CA GLY A 123 1.84 11.07 -10.54
C GLY A 123 3.14 11.78 -10.91
N ILE A 124 3.67 12.51 -9.96
CA ILE A 124 5.00 13.13 -10.03
C ILE A 124 5.91 12.44 -9.01
N SER A 125 7.06 11.95 -9.45
CA SER A 125 8.02 11.32 -8.55
C SER A 125 8.83 12.38 -7.78
N LEU A 126 9.31 12.00 -6.59
CA LEU A 126 10.24 12.85 -5.85
C LEU A 126 11.48 13.19 -6.68
N GLU A 127 11.95 12.28 -7.55
CA GLU A 127 13.08 12.51 -8.46
C GLU A 127 12.82 13.65 -9.45
N GLU A 128 11.56 13.81 -9.93
CA GLU A 128 11.16 14.86 -10.88
C GLU A 128 10.83 16.19 -10.21
N MET A 129 10.51 16.19 -8.92
CA MET A 129 10.07 17.37 -8.17
C MET A 129 11.19 18.40 -8.00
N SER A 130 10.83 19.67 -8.12
CA SER A 130 11.66 20.81 -7.65
C SER A 130 11.83 20.76 -6.13
N GLY A 131 12.77 21.56 -5.60
CA GLY A 131 12.97 21.67 -4.15
C GLY A 131 11.70 22.07 -3.39
N ASP A 132 10.96 23.05 -3.90
CA ASP A 132 9.72 23.53 -3.27
C ASP A 132 8.62 22.47 -3.33
N GLN A 133 8.52 21.72 -4.42
CA GLN A 133 7.59 20.61 -4.55
C GLN A 133 7.91 19.47 -3.58
N LYS A 134 9.20 19.11 -3.40
CA LYS A 134 9.63 18.13 -2.40
C LYS A 134 9.27 18.57 -0.99
N VAL A 135 9.48 19.82 -0.65
CA VAL A 135 9.10 20.37 0.67
C VAL A 135 7.60 20.24 0.88
N ALA A 136 6.78 20.61 -0.11
CA ALA A 136 5.33 20.49 -0.02
C ALA A 136 4.84 19.03 0.05
N ALA A 137 5.44 18.12 -0.71
CA ALA A 137 5.14 16.68 -0.67
C ALA A 137 5.47 16.07 0.70
N TRP A 138 6.63 16.37 1.26
CA TRP A 138 6.99 15.92 2.60
C TRP A 138 6.10 16.54 3.68
N ALA A 139 5.71 17.81 3.57
CA ALA A 139 4.75 18.41 4.49
C ALA A 139 3.39 17.70 4.47
N LEU A 140 2.93 17.23 3.30
CA LEU A 140 1.71 16.42 3.20
C LEU A 140 1.86 15.09 3.95
N LEU A 141 2.98 14.38 3.77
CA LEU A 141 3.23 13.11 4.46
C LEU A 141 3.39 13.31 5.98
N GLU A 142 4.05 14.38 6.42
CA GLU A 142 4.24 14.71 7.83
C GLU A 142 2.92 15.11 8.54
N GLU A 143 1.91 15.62 7.81
CA GLU A 143 0.59 15.87 8.36
C GLU A 143 -0.34 14.63 8.34
N ALA A 144 -0.08 13.67 7.48
CA ALA A 144 -0.86 12.43 7.36
C ALA A 144 -0.34 11.32 8.29
N LEU A 145 0.95 11.24 8.49
CA LEU A 145 1.64 10.16 9.19
C LEU A 145 2.10 10.59 10.60
N SER A 146 2.32 9.60 11.44
CA SER A 146 3.05 9.79 12.72
C SER A 146 4.54 10.04 12.45
N ALA A 147 5.27 10.49 13.47
CA ALA A 147 6.72 10.64 13.37
C ALA A 147 7.41 9.31 13.01
N GLU A 148 6.90 8.19 13.55
CA GLU A 148 7.38 6.84 13.24
C GLU A 148 7.02 6.44 11.81
N GLY A 149 5.80 6.72 11.34
CA GLY A 149 5.37 6.46 9.97
C GLY A 149 6.18 7.24 8.94
N VAL A 150 6.53 8.50 9.22
CA VAL A 150 7.43 9.32 8.38
C VAL A 150 8.84 8.70 8.36
N GLU A 151 9.37 8.30 9.51
CA GLU A 151 10.72 7.71 9.56
C GLU A 151 10.75 6.33 8.90
N GLN A 152 9.73 5.50 9.06
CA GLN A 152 9.59 4.23 8.35
C GLN A 152 9.54 4.44 6.82
N THR A 153 8.76 5.41 6.36
CA THR A 153 8.71 5.83 4.95
C THR A 153 10.10 6.20 4.44
N ARG A 154 10.82 7.07 5.16
CA ARG A 154 12.20 7.48 4.81
C ARG A 154 13.17 6.30 4.83
N SER A 155 13.05 5.41 5.80
CA SER A 155 13.92 4.24 5.97
C SER A 155 13.75 3.23 4.83
N ILE A 156 12.52 3.01 4.33
CA ILE A 156 12.27 2.20 3.14
C ILE A 156 12.89 2.85 1.90
N MET A 157 12.73 4.15 1.71
CA MET A 157 13.35 4.90 0.60
C MET A 157 14.88 4.80 0.65
N ARG A 158 15.50 4.86 1.84
CA ARG A 158 16.96 4.64 2.03
C ARG A 158 17.38 3.22 1.67
N THR A 159 16.53 2.23 1.92
CA THR A 159 16.76 0.84 1.50
C THR A 159 16.75 0.73 -0.03
N GLU A 160 15.89 1.45 -0.74
CA GLU A 160 15.89 1.53 -2.21
C GLU A 160 17.20 2.15 -2.76
N GLN A 161 17.76 3.15 -2.08
CA GLN A 161 19.08 3.67 -2.41
C GLN A 161 20.16 2.59 -2.23
N ARG A 162 20.02 1.74 -1.21
CA ARG A 162 20.94 0.61 -1.04
C ARG A 162 20.82 -0.41 -2.18
N LEU A 163 19.62 -0.72 -2.64
CA LEU A 163 19.41 -1.58 -3.82
C LEU A 163 20.07 -0.99 -5.08
N PHE A 164 19.97 0.32 -5.29
CA PHE A 164 20.70 1.00 -6.37
C PHE A 164 22.21 0.81 -6.23
N GLU A 165 22.79 1.02 -5.06
CA GLU A 165 24.22 0.84 -4.81
C GLU A 165 24.70 -0.60 -5.05
N LEU A 166 23.86 -1.59 -4.73
CA LEU A 166 24.17 -3.01 -4.92
C LEU A 166 24.12 -3.44 -6.39
N ASN A 167 23.15 -2.91 -7.15
CA ASN A 167 22.84 -3.41 -8.49
C ASN A 167 23.28 -2.47 -9.61
N GLY A 168 23.55 -1.18 -9.33
CA GLY A 168 23.90 -0.17 -10.32
C GLY A 168 22.78 0.20 -11.31
N ASP A 169 21.53 -0.26 -11.06
CA ASP A 169 20.40 -0.08 -11.96
C ASP A 169 19.56 1.16 -11.56
N SER A 170 19.90 2.30 -12.13
CA SER A 170 19.21 3.57 -11.89
C SER A 170 17.82 3.67 -12.55
N ILE A 171 17.43 2.72 -13.41
CA ILE A 171 16.08 2.65 -13.96
C ILE A 171 15.14 2.09 -12.90
N ARG A 172 15.55 1.03 -12.22
CA ARG A 172 14.72 0.30 -11.27
C ARG A 172 14.75 0.90 -9.87
N TYR A 173 15.91 1.26 -9.34
CA TYR A 173 16.13 1.58 -7.93
C TYR A 173 16.58 3.02 -7.70
N GLY A 174 16.23 3.55 -6.53
CA GLY A 174 16.63 4.88 -6.07
C GLY A 174 15.67 5.46 -5.04
N GLU A 175 16.23 6.20 -4.07
CA GLU A 175 15.47 6.75 -2.92
C GLU A 175 14.35 7.74 -3.27
N GLU A 176 14.30 8.28 -4.48
CA GLU A 176 13.32 9.29 -4.91
C GLU A 176 12.33 8.77 -5.98
N LYS A 177 12.30 7.46 -6.24
CA LYS A 177 11.39 6.84 -7.23
C LYS A 177 10.02 6.49 -6.62
N TYR A 178 9.43 7.46 -5.92
CA TYR A 178 8.13 7.39 -5.27
C TYR A 178 7.23 8.48 -5.85
N TYR A 179 6.04 8.08 -6.28
CA TYR A 179 5.12 8.88 -7.08
C TYR A 179 3.94 9.33 -6.21
N LEU A 180 3.63 10.61 -6.25
CA LEU A 180 2.51 11.20 -5.50
C LEU A 180 1.39 11.60 -6.45
N THR A 181 0.16 11.15 -6.12
CA THR A 181 -1.09 11.52 -6.79
C THR A 181 -2.10 12.03 -5.78
N ILE A 182 -2.96 12.96 -6.19
CA ILE A 182 -4.09 13.44 -5.39
C ILE A 182 -5.38 13.00 -6.07
N MET A 183 -6.33 12.50 -5.28
CA MET A 183 -7.65 12.01 -5.71
C MET A 183 -8.74 12.92 -5.15
N GLY A 184 -9.59 13.45 -6.02
CA GLY A 184 -10.60 14.44 -5.61
C GLY A 184 -9.99 15.81 -5.35
N ILE A 185 -10.78 16.73 -4.82
CA ILE A 185 -10.36 18.07 -4.45
C ILE A 185 -10.25 18.11 -2.93
N PRO A 186 -9.08 18.47 -2.32
CA PRO A 186 -8.99 18.61 -0.88
C PRO A 186 -10.10 19.50 -0.33
N SER A 187 -10.95 18.94 0.53
CA SER A 187 -12.17 19.54 1.04
C SER A 187 -12.34 19.27 2.53
N GLU A 188 -13.12 20.11 3.21
CA GLU A 188 -13.50 19.92 4.60
C GLU A 188 -14.65 18.91 4.75
N ALA A 189 -15.50 18.79 3.72
CA ALA A 189 -16.70 17.96 3.76
C ALA A 189 -16.73 16.85 2.71
N ASP A 190 -16.21 17.14 1.51
CA ASP A 190 -16.24 16.20 0.39
C ASP A 190 -15.09 15.20 0.45
N PRO A 191 -15.27 14.01 -0.13
CA PRO A 191 -14.23 12.97 -0.13
C PRO A 191 -13.05 13.35 -1.04
N TRP A 192 -11.86 13.12 -0.53
CA TRP A 192 -10.60 13.30 -1.27
C TRP A 192 -9.51 12.39 -0.70
N GLY A 193 -8.33 12.41 -1.25
CA GLY A 193 -7.21 11.69 -0.69
C GLY A 193 -5.96 11.80 -1.53
N PHE A 194 -4.97 10.96 -1.22
CA PHE A 194 -3.73 10.85 -1.99
C PHE A 194 -3.20 9.42 -2.00
N GLN A 195 -2.33 9.15 -2.96
CA GLN A 195 -1.56 7.92 -3.02
C GLN A 195 -0.09 8.26 -3.17
N LEU A 196 0.76 7.65 -2.33
CA LEU A 196 2.20 7.56 -2.54
C LEU A 196 2.50 6.12 -2.99
N ASP A 197 3.07 5.94 -4.18
CA ASP A 197 3.34 4.63 -4.78
C ASP A 197 4.80 4.50 -5.23
N GLY A 198 5.49 3.49 -4.75
CA GLY A 198 6.84 3.16 -5.11
C GLY A 198 7.20 1.71 -4.79
N HIS A 199 8.44 1.32 -5.11
CA HIS A 199 8.94 0.02 -4.77
C HIS A 199 8.95 -0.16 -3.25
N HIS A 200 8.38 -1.25 -2.75
CA HIS A 200 8.28 -1.60 -1.34
C HIS A 200 7.52 -0.61 -0.43
N LEU A 201 6.92 0.45 -0.98
CA LEU A 201 6.17 1.43 -0.20
C LEU A 201 4.97 1.94 -0.97
N VAL A 202 3.77 1.69 -0.42
CA VAL A 202 2.52 2.24 -0.94
C VAL A 202 1.66 2.74 0.21
N ILE A 203 1.14 3.95 0.09
CA ILE A 203 0.21 4.57 1.03
C ILE A 203 -0.98 5.08 0.24
N ASN A 204 -2.16 4.51 0.49
CA ASN A 204 -3.43 5.05 0.04
C ASN A 204 -4.09 5.75 1.23
N TYR A 205 -4.33 7.03 1.12
CA TYR A 205 -4.85 7.87 2.20
C TYR A 205 -6.14 8.56 1.74
N PHE A 206 -7.27 8.10 2.25
CA PHE A 206 -8.60 8.63 1.95
C PHE A 206 -9.11 9.46 3.12
N VAL A 207 -9.81 10.56 2.83
CA VAL A 207 -10.40 11.48 3.80
C VAL A 207 -11.85 11.76 3.43
N LEU A 208 -12.75 11.68 4.40
CA LEU A 208 -14.14 12.15 4.31
C LEU A 208 -14.50 12.89 5.61
N GLY A 209 -14.65 14.20 5.53
CA GLY A 209 -14.81 15.02 6.73
C GLY A 209 -13.58 14.90 7.64
N ASP A 210 -13.80 14.36 8.84
CA ASP A 210 -12.75 14.09 9.81
C ASP A 210 -12.37 12.58 9.93
N GLN A 211 -12.98 11.73 9.09
CA GLN A 211 -12.63 10.31 9.00
C GLN A 211 -11.51 10.06 8.01
N VAL A 212 -10.60 9.16 8.36
CA VAL A 212 -9.45 8.77 7.56
C VAL A 212 -9.38 7.26 7.40
N VAL A 213 -9.09 6.79 6.17
CA VAL A 213 -8.77 5.39 5.87
C VAL A 213 -7.41 5.36 5.14
N MET A 214 -6.43 4.66 5.73
CA MET A 214 -5.08 4.54 5.15
C MET A 214 -4.81 3.10 4.70
N THR A 215 -5.69 2.58 3.84
CA THR A 215 -5.57 1.23 3.26
C THR A 215 -6.05 1.20 1.80
N PRO A 216 -5.49 0.30 0.97
CA PRO A 216 -4.35 -0.58 1.25
C PRO A 216 -3.08 0.19 1.54
N ALA A 217 -2.26 -0.31 2.48
CA ALA A 217 -0.93 0.20 2.68
C ALA A 217 0.08 -0.94 2.59
N PHE A 218 1.24 -0.67 2.02
CA PHE A 218 2.30 -1.66 1.83
C PHE A 218 3.63 -1.09 2.33
N TRP A 219 4.31 -1.84 3.17
CA TRP A 219 5.66 -1.56 3.62
C TRP A 219 6.51 -2.81 3.44
N GLY A 220 7.67 -2.65 2.84
CA GLY A 220 8.60 -3.74 2.59
C GLY A 220 10.01 -3.24 2.40
N GLY A 221 10.90 -4.15 2.07
CA GLY A 221 12.26 -3.78 1.67
C GLY A 221 13.22 -4.93 1.62
N GLU A 222 14.26 -4.70 0.85
CA GLU A 222 15.41 -5.56 0.64
C GLU A 222 16.65 -4.69 0.33
N PRO A 223 17.77 -4.78 1.10
CA PRO A 223 17.92 -5.55 2.34
C PRO A 223 17.17 -4.90 3.52
N VAL A 224 16.78 -5.72 4.50
CA VAL A 224 16.16 -5.23 5.74
C VAL A 224 17.14 -4.46 6.60
N VAL A 225 18.42 -4.84 6.58
CA VAL A 225 19.51 -4.15 7.27
C VAL A 225 20.51 -3.65 6.23
N THR A 226 20.74 -2.35 6.18
CA THR A 226 21.77 -1.71 5.36
C THR A 226 23.11 -1.75 6.11
N GLU A 227 23.92 -2.79 5.87
CA GLU A 227 25.19 -3.00 6.58
C GLU A 227 26.26 -1.97 6.21
N TYR A 228 26.26 -1.46 4.98
CA TYR A 228 27.24 -0.49 4.43
C TYR A 228 26.62 0.34 3.30
N GLY A 229 27.32 1.37 2.83
CA GLY A 229 26.83 2.33 1.85
C GLY A 229 26.39 3.65 2.48
N ARG A 230 25.69 4.49 1.70
CA ARG A 230 25.29 5.84 2.10
C ARG A 230 24.46 5.86 3.40
N TYR A 231 23.62 4.86 3.59
CA TYR A 231 22.71 4.75 4.71
C TYR A 231 23.02 3.55 5.62
N ALA A 232 24.32 3.24 5.80
CA ALA A 232 24.75 2.18 6.71
C ALA A 232 24.12 2.37 8.12
N GLY A 233 23.55 1.30 8.66
CA GLY A 233 22.82 1.31 9.93
C GLY A 233 21.31 1.50 9.78
N ASN A 234 20.80 1.77 8.55
CA ASN A 234 19.36 1.81 8.31
C ASN A 234 18.75 0.41 8.47
N ILE A 235 17.66 0.33 9.23
CA ILE A 235 16.96 -0.94 9.57
C ILE A 235 15.46 -0.69 9.41
N ILE A 236 14.73 -1.67 8.84
CA ILE A 236 13.29 -1.57 8.62
C ILE A 236 12.55 -2.80 9.18
N LEU A 237 11.27 -2.63 9.54
CA LEU A 237 10.29 -3.69 9.83
C LEU A 237 10.71 -4.72 10.90
N GLN A 238 11.61 -4.33 11.81
CA GLN A 238 12.03 -5.23 12.88
C GLN A 238 11.05 -5.27 14.05
N GLU A 239 10.31 -4.20 14.29
CA GLU A 239 9.28 -4.19 15.31
C GLU A 239 8.15 -5.15 14.95
N GLU A 240 7.61 -5.05 13.74
CA GLU A 240 6.56 -5.91 13.19
C GLU A 240 6.98 -7.39 13.21
N GLN A 241 8.23 -7.66 12.81
CA GLN A 241 8.82 -8.99 12.84
C GLN A 241 8.88 -9.55 14.27
N ASN A 242 9.43 -8.79 15.19
CA ASN A 242 9.68 -9.26 16.57
C ASN A 242 8.38 -9.38 17.37
N LEU A 243 7.43 -8.45 17.20
CA LEU A 243 6.13 -8.52 17.86
C LEU A 243 5.30 -9.73 17.38
N GLY A 244 5.33 -10.02 16.06
CA GLY A 244 4.70 -11.24 15.54
C GLY A 244 5.30 -12.51 16.15
N LEU A 245 6.63 -12.57 16.27
CA LEU A 245 7.34 -13.68 16.89
C LEU A 245 7.04 -13.79 18.41
N GLU A 246 7.00 -12.67 19.12
CA GLU A 246 6.63 -12.63 20.54
C GLU A 246 5.20 -13.15 20.79
N LEU A 247 4.27 -12.86 19.87
CA LEU A 247 2.90 -13.34 19.96
C LEU A 247 2.83 -14.86 19.79
N ILE A 248 3.43 -15.43 18.74
CA ILE A 248 3.38 -16.89 18.51
C ILE A 248 4.07 -17.65 19.64
N GLN A 249 5.20 -17.16 20.14
CA GLN A 249 5.95 -17.76 21.26
C GLN A 249 5.20 -17.72 22.61
N SER A 250 4.17 -16.88 22.74
CA SER A 250 3.32 -16.84 23.94
C SER A 250 2.22 -17.92 23.96
N MET A 251 2.09 -18.69 22.89
CA MET A 251 0.99 -19.65 22.72
C MET A 251 1.34 -21.02 23.30
N ASN A 252 0.35 -21.67 23.88
CA ASN A 252 0.48 -23.05 24.35
C ASN A 252 0.30 -24.07 23.20
N ASN A 253 0.63 -25.33 23.44
CA ASN A 253 0.59 -26.38 22.42
C ASN A 253 -0.78 -26.54 21.73
N SER A 254 -1.89 -26.34 22.46
CA SER A 254 -3.23 -26.45 21.87
C SER A 254 -3.57 -25.27 20.96
N GLN A 255 -3.05 -24.09 21.26
CA GLN A 255 -3.17 -22.91 20.43
C GLN A 255 -2.23 -23.00 19.21
N LEU A 256 -0.98 -23.47 19.41
CA LEU A 256 -0.03 -23.71 18.30
C LEU A 256 -0.59 -24.69 17.27
N ALA A 257 -1.29 -25.73 17.68
CA ALA A 257 -1.94 -26.68 16.76
C ALA A 257 -3.03 -26.05 15.87
N LYS A 258 -3.57 -24.88 16.24
CA LYS A 258 -4.56 -24.12 15.46
C LYS A 258 -3.93 -23.02 14.64
N VAL A 259 -3.01 -22.27 15.22
CA VAL A 259 -2.44 -21.07 14.61
C VAL A 259 -1.44 -21.40 13.50
N VAL A 260 -0.66 -22.51 13.64
CA VAL A 260 0.35 -22.89 12.66
C VAL A 260 -0.30 -23.64 11.51
N LEU A 261 -0.44 -22.97 10.36
CA LEU A 261 -0.99 -23.56 9.13
C LEU A 261 0.01 -24.48 8.43
N SER A 262 1.31 -24.20 8.57
CA SER A 262 2.41 -25.05 8.08
C SER A 262 3.66 -24.77 8.92
N PRO A 263 4.40 -25.81 9.35
CA PRO A 263 5.66 -25.62 10.07
C PRO A 263 6.80 -25.17 9.14
N ASP A 264 6.66 -25.32 7.84
CA ASP A 264 7.68 -25.02 6.84
C ASP A 264 7.33 -23.76 6.05
N LYS A 265 8.24 -22.81 6.03
CA LYS A 265 8.20 -21.60 5.21
C LYS A 265 9.14 -21.76 4.01
N VAL A 266 8.60 -22.24 2.87
CA VAL A 266 9.39 -22.62 1.68
C VAL A 266 9.18 -21.72 0.48
N ARG A 267 8.25 -20.73 0.57
CA ARG A 267 7.86 -19.83 -0.53
C ARG A 267 7.31 -18.52 0.02
N ASN A 268 7.10 -17.56 -0.87
CA ASN A 268 6.32 -16.35 -0.56
C ASN A 268 4.86 -16.75 -0.26
N ASN A 269 4.30 -16.24 0.83
CA ASN A 269 2.95 -16.58 1.30
C ASN A 269 1.95 -15.42 1.21
N GLN A 270 2.43 -14.19 1.04
CA GLN A 270 1.56 -13.01 0.93
C GLN A 270 0.59 -13.16 -0.24
N ILE A 271 -0.69 -12.88 -0.02
CA ILE A 271 -1.78 -13.04 -0.98
C ILE A 271 -2.61 -11.78 -1.21
N ALA A 272 -2.62 -10.83 -0.28
CA ALA A 272 -3.48 -9.64 -0.33
C ALA A 272 -2.75 -8.38 -0.84
N ALA A 273 -1.64 -8.54 -1.59
CA ALA A 273 -0.87 -7.43 -2.17
C ALA A 273 -1.59 -6.78 -3.37
N ALA A 274 -0.85 -6.11 -4.24
CA ALA A 274 -1.37 -5.42 -5.42
C ALA A 274 -2.26 -6.32 -6.30
N ASN A 275 -3.27 -5.73 -6.93
CA ASN A 275 -4.23 -6.40 -7.82
C ASN A 275 -5.18 -7.41 -7.15
N GLN A 276 -5.24 -7.46 -5.81
CA GLN A 276 -6.04 -8.41 -5.03
C GLN A 276 -7.24 -7.74 -4.33
N ASP A 277 -7.84 -6.73 -4.94
CA ASP A 277 -8.93 -5.96 -4.33
C ASP A 277 -10.23 -6.74 -4.12
N ASN A 278 -10.43 -7.84 -4.87
CA ASN A 278 -11.63 -8.65 -4.80
C ASN A 278 -11.38 -10.08 -4.25
N LEU A 279 -10.34 -10.21 -3.42
CA LEU A 279 -9.95 -11.50 -2.85
C LEU A 279 -11.05 -12.05 -1.93
N THR A 280 -11.40 -13.33 -2.09
CA THR A 280 -12.17 -14.10 -1.10
C THR A 280 -11.21 -14.85 -0.21
N LEU A 281 -11.23 -14.56 1.09
CA LEU A 281 -10.26 -15.06 2.06
C LEU A 281 -10.94 -15.36 3.39
N ASP A 282 -11.14 -16.64 3.66
CA ASP A 282 -11.75 -17.12 4.90
C ASP A 282 -10.78 -16.99 6.09
N TYR A 283 -11.34 -16.83 7.27
CA TYR A 283 -10.58 -16.81 8.52
C TYR A 283 -9.84 -18.11 8.75
N GLN A 284 -8.60 -18.03 9.16
CA GLN A 284 -7.74 -19.17 9.48
C GLN A 284 -6.88 -18.88 10.70
N GLY A 285 -6.48 -19.92 11.40
CA GLY A 285 -5.62 -19.80 12.58
C GLY A 285 -6.40 -19.78 13.89
N LEU A 286 -5.91 -19.06 14.88
CA LEU A 286 -6.47 -18.94 16.22
C LEU A 286 -7.30 -17.66 16.36
N ALA A 287 -8.56 -17.79 16.79
CA ALA A 287 -9.41 -16.65 17.06
C ALA A 287 -8.98 -15.93 18.36
N GLY A 288 -9.16 -14.61 18.41
CA GLY A 288 -8.91 -13.80 19.60
C GLY A 288 -9.75 -14.23 20.79
N SER A 289 -10.99 -14.71 20.57
CA SER A 289 -11.82 -15.31 21.63
C SER A 289 -11.19 -16.53 22.31
N GLU A 290 -10.22 -17.18 21.70
CA GLU A 290 -9.47 -18.32 22.24
C GLU A 290 -8.12 -17.92 22.87
N MET A 291 -7.81 -16.63 22.87
CA MET A 291 -6.61 -16.05 23.48
C MET A 291 -6.89 -15.54 24.90
N ASP A 292 -5.89 -15.64 25.77
CA ASP A 292 -5.98 -14.97 27.06
C ASP A 292 -5.75 -13.46 26.94
N SER A 293 -5.97 -12.72 28.04
CA SER A 293 -5.87 -11.25 28.04
C SER A 293 -4.46 -10.75 27.66
N SER A 294 -3.40 -11.47 28.05
CA SER A 294 -2.02 -11.10 27.70
C SER A 294 -1.76 -11.29 26.20
N GLN A 295 -2.25 -12.38 25.64
CA GLN A 295 -2.14 -12.68 24.20
C GLN A 295 -2.94 -11.69 23.35
N LYS A 296 -4.15 -11.29 23.78
CA LYS A 296 -4.94 -10.23 23.12
C LYS A 296 -4.19 -8.89 23.11
N LEU A 297 -3.55 -8.53 24.22
CA LEU A 297 -2.73 -7.31 24.27
C LEU A 297 -1.52 -7.39 23.33
N LYS A 298 -0.88 -8.55 23.20
CA LYS A 298 0.21 -8.77 22.24
C LYS A 298 -0.32 -8.67 20.80
N LEU A 299 -1.48 -9.25 20.49
CA LEU A 299 -2.11 -9.14 19.16
C LEU A 299 -2.41 -7.69 18.81
N LEU A 300 -3.00 -6.91 19.73
CA LEU A 300 -3.24 -5.48 19.53
C LEU A 300 -1.92 -4.71 19.35
N LYS A 301 -0.84 -5.10 20.04
CA LYS A 301 0.47 -4.48 19.88
C LYS A 301 1.07 -4.75 18.50
N VAL A 302 0.92 -5.96 17.96
CA VAL A 302 1.30 -6.25 16.57
C VAL A 302 0.49 -5.39 15.59
N ILE A 303 -0.84 -5.30 15.76
CA ILE A 303 -1.67 -4.47 14.89
C ILE A 303 -1.27 -3.00 14.99
N ARG A 304 -0.97 -2.53 16.21
CA ARG A 304 -0.56 -1.15 16.45
C ARG A 304 0.72 -0.77 15.72
N SER A 305 1.70 -1.67 15.55
CA SER A 305 2.93 -1.36 14.80
C SER A 305 2.66 -1.02 13.33
N TYR A 306 1.53 -1.44 12.78
CA TYR A 306 1.08 -1.06 11.43
C TYR A 306 0.20 0.19 11.42
N VAL A 307 -0.84 0.19 12.26
CA VAL A 307 -1.81 1.31 12.34
C VAL A 307 -1.14 2.58 12.85
N GLY A 308 -0.12 2.46 13.71
CA GLY A 308 0.64 3.56 14.28
C GLY A 308 1.46 4.39 13.27
N ALA A 309 1.59 3.92 12.03
CA ALA A 309 2.10 4.75 10.93
C ALA A 309 1.18 5.94 10.60
N LEU A 310 -0.13 5.81 10.84
CA LEU A 310 -1.10 6.89 10.75
C LEU A 310 -0.88 7.92 11.87
N ARG A 311 -1.16 9.21 11.61
CA ARG A 311 -1.07 10.27 12.61
C ARG A 311 -1.85 9.90 13.89
N GLU A 312 -1.24 10.11 15.04
CA GLU A 312 -1.65 9.55 16.34
C GLU A 312 -3.16 9.65 16.67
N PRO A 313 -3.85 10.81 16.54
CA PRO A 313 -5.28 10.85 16.87
C PRO A 313 -6.15 9.97 15.97
N HIS A 314 -5.82 9.85 14.67
CA HIS A 314 -6.54 8.96 13.75
C HIS A 314 -6.17 7.49 13.99
N ALA A 315 -4.91 7.20 14.37
CA ALA A 315 -4.47 5.87 14.74
C ALA A 315 -5.24 5.34 15.95
N GLU A 316 -5.49 6.16 16.97
CA GLU A 316 -6.30 5.78 18.15
C GLU A 316 -7.73 5.39 17.76
N ILE A 317 -8.39 6.20 16.91
CA ILE A 317 -9.74 5.89 16.42
C ILE A 317 -9.76 4.52 15.72
N THR A 318 -8.79 4.28 14.83
CA THR A 318 -8.68 3.01 14.10
C THR A 318 -8.41 1.85 15.06
N MET A 319 -7.55 2.03 16.06
CA MET A 319 -7.27 1.00 17.06
C MET A 319 -8.48 0.70 17.97
N ASP A 320 -9.27 1.72 18.31
CA ASP A 320 -10.52 1.55 19.07
C ASP A 320 -11.55 0.73 18.27
N GLU A 321 -11.69 0.99 16.96
CA GLU A 321 -12.56 0.21 16.07
C GLU A 321 -12.09 -1.25 15.99
N ILE A 322 -10.79 -1.48 15.79
CA ILE A 322 -10.21 -2.83 15.75
C ILE A 322 -10.38 -3.55 17.08
N GLY A 323 -10.20 -2.83 18.19
CA GLY A 323 -10.36 -3.38 19.55
C GLY A 323 -11.76 -3.95 19.83
N GLN A 324 -12.81 -3.39 19.21
CA GLN A 324 -14.17 -3.89 19.30
C GLN A 324 -14.34 -5.26 18.62
N HIS A 325 -13.47 -5.61 17.69
CA HIS A 325 -13.47 -6.88 16.94
C HIS A 325 -12.36 -7.84 17.36
N ILE A 326 -11.72 -7.61 18.53
CA ILE A 326 -10.54 -8.41 18.93
C ILE A 326 -10.88 -9.90 19.09
N ASP A 327 -12.08 -10.25 19.54
CA ASP A 327 -12.53 -11.63 19.72
C ASP A 327 -12.76 -12.34 18.37
N ASP A 328 -13.12 -11.59 17.34
CA ASP A 328 -13.33 -12.03 15.95
C ASP A 328 -12.06 -11.84 15.08
N THR A 329 -10.92 -11.50 15.70
CA THR A 329 -9.64 -11.34 15.01
C THR A 329 -8.87 -12.65 15.06
N TYR A 330 -8.49 -13.15 13.88
CA TYR A 330 -7.77 -14.40 13.72
C TYR A 330 -6.29 -14.13 13.48
N PHE A 331 -5.43 -14.95 14.10
CA PHE A 331 -3.99 -14.97 13.87
C PHE A 331 -3.57 -16.31 13.29
N ALA A 332 -2.88 -16.28 12.15
CA ALA A 332 -2.38 -17.46 11.44
C ALA A 332 -0.88 -17.33 11.18
N TRP A 333 -0.16 -18.47 11.19
CA TRP A 333 1.29 -18.54 11.08
C TRP A 333 1.73 -19.62 10.10
N VAL A 334 2.83 -19.35 9.36
CA VAL A 334 3.55 -20.31 8.54
C VAL A 334 5.04 -20.19 8.85
N GLY A 335 5.70 -21.28 9.17
CA GLY A 335 7.12 -21.35 9.54
C GLY A 335 7.34 -21.79 10.98
N SER A 336 8.61 -21.86 11.38
CA SER A 336 9.02 -22.10 12.76
C SER A 336 8.85 -20.85 13.63
N ASP A 337 8.74 -21.03 14.93
CA ASP A 337 8.60 -19.99 15.96
C ASP A 337 9.91 -19.69 16.71
N VAL A 338 11.07 -20.16 16.21
CA VAL A 338 12.38 -19.87 16.81
C VAL A 338 12.89 -18.48 16.38
N ASP A 339 13.79 -17.88 17.17
CA ASP A 339 14.18 -16.47 17.07
C ASP A 339 14.72 -16.04 15.70
N ASP A 340 15.43 -16.91 15.00
CA ASP A 340 16.07 -16.63 13.71
C ASP A 340 15.31 -17.22 12.50
N ALA A 341 14.12 -17.78 12.72
CA ALA A 341 13.31 -18.38 11.67
C ALA A 341 12.83 -17.36 10.64
N VAL A 342 12.61 -17.85 9.42
CA VAL A 342 11.77 -17.19 8.42
C VAL A 342 10.34 -17.63 8.59
N PHE A 343 9.40 -16.67 8.48
CA PHE A 343 7.99 -16.94 8.71
C PHE A 343 7.07 -16.01 7.91
N TYR A 344 5.80 -16.35 7.91
CA TYR A 344 4.69 -15.52 7.50
C TYR A 344 3.66 -15.50 8.62
N TYR A 345 3.03 -14.36 8.83
CA TYR A 345 1.80 -14.32 9.61
C TYR A 345 0.71 -13.50 8.93
N ARG A 346 -0.54 -13.82 9.27
CA ARG A 346 -1.72 -13.08 8.90
C ARG A 346 -2.58 -12.80 10.12
N ILE A 347 -2.98 -11.55 10.27
CA ILE A 347 -4.01 -11.11 11.19
C ILE A 347 -5.21 -10.71 10.35
N GLN A 348 -6.38 -11.24 10.65
CA GLN A 348 -7.59 -10.98 9.86
C GLN A 348 -8.81 -10.88 10.76
N SER A 349 -9.57 -9.79 10.62
CA SER A 349 -10.85 -9.53 11.26
C SER A 349 -11.84 -8.95 10.24
N PRO A 350 -13.09 -8.65 10.63
CA PRO A 350 -14.01 -7.91 9.77
C PRO A 350 -13.52 -6.53 9.34
N VAL A 351 -12.62 -5.89 10.11
CA VAL A 351 -12.23 -4.49 9.93
C VAL A 351 -10.75 -4.28 9.59
N ILE A 352 -9.91 -5.29 9.75
CA ILE A 352 -8.48 -5.21 9.38
C ILE A 352 -7.96 -6.54 8.86
N LEU A 353 -7.08 -6.49 7.88
CA LEU A 353 -6.20 -7.57 7.46
C LEU A 353 -4.77 -7.06 7.45
N VAL A 354 -3.86 -7.80 8.09
CA VAL A 354 -2.42 -7.58 8.04
C VAL A 354 -1.75 -8.86 7.58
N GLU A 355 -0.83 -8.76 6.65
CA GLU A 355 0.11 -9.83 6.30
C GLU A 355 1.54 -9.34 6.49
N PHE A 356 2.36 -10.20 7.06
CA PHE A 356 3.82 -10.08 7.13
C PHE A 356 4.44 -11.32 6.49
N ASP A 357 5.40 -11.14 5.61
CA ASP A 357 5.99 -12.25 4.85
C ASP A 357 7.50 -12.07 4.63
N HIS A 358 8.30 -13.01 5.09
CA HIS A 358 9.68 -13.15 4.65
C HIS A 358 9.70 -13.68 3.22
N GLN A 359 10.27 -12.91 2.30
CA GLN A 359 10.26 -13.17 0.87
C GLN A 359 11.56 -13.81 0.38
N GLY A 360 11.52 -14.45 -0.78
CA GLY A 360 12.72 -14.82 -1.52
C GLY A 360 13.44 -13.57 -2.07
N PRO A 361 14.79 -13.57 -2.15
CA PRO A 361 15.56 -12.42 -2.57
C PRO A 361 15.36 -12.10 -4.05
N VAL A 362 15.40 -10.79 -4.39
CA VAL A 362 15.36 -10.27 -5.77
C VAL A 362 16.58 -9.38 -6.03
N GLY A 363 16.85 -8.43 -5.16
CA GLY A 363 17.93 -7.44 -5.30
C GLY A 363 19.21 -7.77 -4.54
N THR A 364 19.22 -8.79 -3.67
CA THR A 364 20.36 -9.22 -2.83
C THR A 364 20.86 -10.62 -3.17
N LEU A 365 20.80 -11.02 -4.43
CA LEU A 365 21.22 -12.34 -4.90
C LEU A 365 22.72 -12.63 -4.69
N GLN A 366 23.52 -11.61 -4.39
CA GLN A 366 24.94 -11.75 -4.03
C GLN A 366 25.11 -12.37 -2.63
N LYS A 367 24.12 -12.19 -1.75
CA LYS A 367 24.13 -12.62 -0.36
C LYS A 367 23.17 -13.78 -0.10
N ASN A 368 22.01 -13.80 -0.77
CA ASN A 368 20.90 -14.68 -0.50
C ASN A 368 20.61 -15.64 -1.66
N ALA A 369 20.19 -16.89 -1.37
CA ALA A 369 19.91 -17.89 -2.36
C ALA A 369 18.56 -17.63 -3.09
N PRO A 370 18.55 -17.65 -4.45
CA PRO A 370 17.33 -17.39 -5.21
C PRO A 370 16.17 -18.33 -4.83
N GLY A 371 14.98 -17.77 -4.66
CA GLY A 371 13.74 -18.52 -4.38
C GLY A 371 13.62 -19.08 -2.96
N VAL A 372 14.61 -18.85 -2.10
CA VAL A 372 14.55 -19.26 -0.68
C VAL A 372 14.18 -18.05 0.17
N PRO A 373 13.07 -18.09 0.93
CA PRO A 373 12.70 -16.99 1.82
C PRO A 373 13.83 -16.63 2.79
N THR A 374 14.02 -15.34 3.02
CA THR A 374 15.10 -14.80 3.86
C THR A 374 14.57 -13.70 4.77
N ARG A 375 15.16 -13.54 5.96
CA ARG A 375 14.90 -12.41 6.84
C ARG A 375 15.35 -11.06 6.28
N ASP A 376 16.13 -11.09 5.22
CA ASP A 376 16.68 -9.90 4.56
C ASP A 376 15.75 -9.28 3.48
N HIS A 377 14.58 -9.92 3.26
CA HIS A 377 13.53 -9.40 2.38
C HIS A 377 12.16 -9.56 3.05
N ILE A 378 11.52 -8.45 3.38
CA ILE A 378 10.23 -8.43 4.08
C ILE A 378 9.20 -7.69 3.23
N HIS A 379 8.01 -8.27 3.15
CA HIS A 379 6.80 -7.63 2.62
C HIS A 379 5.72 -7.61 3.70
N THR A 380 5.06 -6.46 3.84
CA THR A 380 3.83 -6.35 4.64
C THR A 380 2.74 -5.66 3.85
N VAL A 381 1.49 -5.99 4.15
CA VAL A 381 0.32 -5.29 3.61
C VAL A 381 -0.74 -5.15 4.67
N VAL A 382 -1.38 -4.00 4.69
CA VAL A 382 -2.54 -3.72 5.54
C VAL A 382 -3.73 -3.39 4.66
N ARG A 383 -4.88 -4.02 4.93
CA ARG A 383 -6.12 -3.82 4.19
C ARG A 383 -7.30 -3.61 5.15
N THR A 384 -8.33 -2.93 4.66
CA THR A 384 -9.62 -2.84 5.34
C THR A 384 -10.64 -3.71 4.59
N PRO A 385 -10.94 -4.93 5.08
CA PRO A 385 -11.90 -5.83 4.45
C PRO A 385 -13.32 -5.23 4.35
N ASN A 386 -14.24 -6.00 3.78
CA ASN A 386 -15.66 -5.65 3.69
C ASN A 386 -15.93 -4.33 2.95
N GLY A 387 -15.09 -4.04 1.93
CA GLY A 387 -15.38 -2.97 0.98
C GLY A 387 -14.79 -1.61 1.31
N ASN A 388 -14.07 -1.43 2.44
CA ASN A 388 -13.60 -0.10 2.83
C ASN A 388 -12.11 0.19 2.54
N ASP A 389 -11.39 -0.65 1.81
CA ASP A 389 -10.13 -0.21 1.20
C ASP A 389 -10.35 1.04 0.34
N TYR A 390 -9.41 1.96 0.35
CA TYR A 390 -9.51 3.27 -0.31
C TYR A 390 -10.69 4.13 0.17
N GLY A 391 -11.26 3.83 1.35
CA GLY A 391 -12.48 4.48 1.83
C GLY A 391 -13.72 4.24 0.96
N ARG A 392 -13.76 3.14 0.20
CA ARG A 392 -14.81 2.90 -0.82
C ARG A 392 -16.21 2.73 -0.24
N ASP A 393 -16.33 2.12 0.95
CA ASP A 393 -17.63 2.01 1.62
C ASP A 393 -18.13 3.40 2.10
N LEU A 394 -17.25 4.20 2.72
CA LEU A 394 -17.55 5.58 3.10
C LEU A 394 -17.93 6.45 1.89
N LEU A 395 -17.18 6.34 0.79
CA LEU A 395 -17.47 7.05 -0.45
C LEU A 395 -18.85 6.65 -1.01
N ALA A 396 -19.18 5.36 -1.01
CA ALA A 396 -20.48 4.89 -1.49
C ALA A 396 -21.64 5.42 -0.64
N GLN A 397 -21.50 5.43 0.69
CA GLN A 397 -22.49 6.01 1.61
C GLN A 397 -22.67 7.52 1.37
N HIS A 398 -21.57 8.27 1.22
CA HIS A 398 -21.60 9.71 0.95
C HIS A 398 -22.36 10.02 -0.35
N LEU A 399 -22.02 9.34 -1.45
CA LEU A 399 -22.68 9.53 -2.74
C LEU A 399 -24.18 9.13 -2.71
N ALA A 400 -24.54 8.12 -1.93
CA ALA A 400 -25.95 7.74 -1.76
C ALA A 400 -26.76 8.74 -0.94
N ALA A 401 -26.11 9.51 -0.06
CA ALA A 401 -26.79 10.54 0.75
C ALA A 401 -26.99 11.86 -0.02
N GLU A 402 -26.24 12.12 -1.10
CA GLU A 402 -26.38 13.30 -1.94
C GLU A 402 -27.50 13.17 -3.00
N HIS A 403 -28.09 12.00 -3.17
CA HIS A 403 -29.16 11.68 -4.13
C HIS A 403 -30.46 11.24 -3.44
#